data_09e90df3f9b9e046ca2d48b3a6d62c89
#
_entry.id   09e90df3f9b9e046ca2d48b3a6d62c89
#
_cell.length_a   1.000
_cell.length_b   1.000
_cell.length_c   1.000
_cell.angle_alpha   90.00
_cell.angle_beta   90.00
_cell.angle_gamma   90.00
#
_symmetry.space_group_name_H-M   'P 1'
#
loop_
_entity.id
_entity.type
_entity.pdbx_description
1 polymer ?
#
loop_
_entity_poly.entity_id
_entity_poly.type
_entity_poly.pdbx_seq_one_letter_code
_entity_poly.pdbx_strand_id
1 'polypeptide(L)'
;DAYDTLAACLPVMAGMLRTAEWRKDAMRAAAGRGFTNATDAADYLVRKGLPFRDAHEVVGKLVLYCEQHGKALGDLTLAELKQMSELFSEDVYDALSLEACVQRRAVPGGPSVQSVQKHIDRIKEFLMQE
;
A
#
# COMPACT_ATOMS: atom_id res chain seq x y z
N ASP A 1 35.25 2.96 -17.65
CA ASP A 1 34.83 3.69 -16.46
C ASP A 1 33.39 3.35 -16.04
N ALA A 2 32.36 3.76 -16.81
CA ALA A 2 30.97 3.41 -16.46
C ALA A 2 30.71 1.89 -16.47
N TYR A 3 31.27 1.19 -17.43
CA TYR A 3 31.18 -0.27 -17.49
C TYR A 3 31.87 -0.94 -16.29
N ASP A 4 33.07 -0.51 -15.93
CA ASP A 4 33.80 -1.07 -14.80
C ASP A 4 33.08 -0.83 -13.49
N THR A 5 32.48 0.35 -13.35
CA THR A 5 31.65 0.69 -12.19
C THR A 5 30.43 -0.22 -12.08
N LEU A 6 29.66 -0.42 -13.16
CA LEU A 6 28.52 -1.33 -13.18
C LEU A 6 28.91 -2.77 -12.92
N ALA A 7 30.00 -3.25 -13.57
CA ALA A 7 30.50 -4.60 -13.38
C ALA A 7 30.92 -4.88 -11.94
N ALA A 8 31.41 -3.87 -11.21
CA ALA A 8 31.72 -3.98 -9.80
C ALA A 8 30.47 -3.88 -8.89
N CYS A 9 29.53 -2.98 -9.19
CA CYS A 9 28.33 -2.74 -8.36
C CYS A 9 27.32 -3.90 -8.40
N LEU A 10 27.08 -4.50 -9.57
CA LEU A 10 26.06 -5.55 -9.71
C LEU A 10 26.33 -6.80 -8.85
N PRO A 11 27.55 -7.39 -8.82
CA PRO A 11 27.84 -8.51 -7.93
C PRO A 11 27.71 -8.17 -6.45
N VAL A 12 28.11 -6.96 -6.05
CA VAL A 12 27.95 -6.49 -4.67
C VAL A 12 26.47 -6.40 -4.31
N MET A 13 25.64 -5.77 -5.14
CA MET A 13 24.18 -5.70 -4.94
C MET A 13 23.55 -7.09 -4.86
N ALA A 14 23.93 -8.00 -5.74
CA ALA A 14 23.47 -9.39 -5.70
C ALA A 14 23.87 -10.10 -4.39
N GLY A 15 25.08 -9.83 -3.89
CA GLY A 15 25.55 -10.31 -2.59
C GLY A 15 24.71 -9.76 -1.43
N MET A 16 24.44 -8.47 -1.43
CA MET A 16 23.59 -7.81 -0.42
C MET A 16 22.19 -8.41 -0.39
N LEU A 17 21.57 -8.62 -1.54
CA LEU A 17 20.22 -9.21 -1.62
C LEU A 17 20.19 -10.65 -1.11
N ARG A 18 21.23 -11.46 -1.39
CA ARG A 18 21.31 -12.85 -0.89
C ARG A 18 21.44 -12.95 0.61
N THR A 19 22.06 -11.97 1.27
CA THR A 19 22.30 -11.95 2.71
C THR A 19 21.34 -11.04 3.48
N ALA A 20 20.37 -10.40 2.79
CA ALA A 20 19.41 -9.51 3.41
C ALA A 20 18.43 -10.27 4.32
N GLU A 21 18.29 -9.80 5.53
CA GLU A 21 17.30 -10.27 6.48
C GLU A 21 16.12 -9.27 6.54
N TRP A 22 14.94 -9.74 6.18
CA TRP A 22 13.74 -8.92 6.13
C TRP A 22 13.04 -8.87 7.48
N ARG A 23 13.09 -7.74 8.15
CA ARG A 23 12.40 -7.52 9.43
C ARG A 23 10.89 -7.26 9.18
N LYS A 24 10.17 -8.32 8.84
CA LYS A 24 8.77 -8.25 8.37
C LYS A 24 7.84 -7.53 9.34
N ASP A 25 8.00 -7.78 10.66
CA ASP A 25 7.17 -7.13 11.68
C ASP A 25 7.42 -5.62 11.75
N ALA A 26 8.69 -5.19 11.68
CA ALA A 26 9.05 -3.78 11.66
C ALA A 26 8.56 -3.10 10.37
N MET A 27 8.66 -3.77 9.22
CA MET A 27 8.14 -3.28 7.94
C MET A 27 6.61 -3.13 7.98
N ARG A 28 5.90 -4.13 8.52
CA ARG A 28 4.45 -4.08 8.71
C ARG A 28 4.04 -2.92 9.63
N ALA A 29 4.70 -2.77 10.77
CA ALA A 29 4.44 -1.69 11.69
C ALA A 29 4.69 -0.31 11.06
N ALA A 30 5.73 -0.18 10.24
CA ALA A 30 6.02 1.06 9.50
C ALA A 30 4.95 1.35 8.44
N ALA A 31 4.48 0.34 7.71
CA ALA A 31 3.43 0.49 6.70
C ALA A 31 2.08 0.94 7.31
N GLY A 32 1.80 0.60 8.57
CA GLY A 32 0.59 1.03 9.28
C GLY A 32 0.63 2.47 9.80
N ARG A 33 1.74 3.19 9.63
CA ARG A 33 1.88 4.57 10.12
C ARG A 33 1.66 5.57 8.99
N GLY A 34 1.28 6.81 9.37
CA GLY A 34 1.31 7.96 8.45
C GLY A 34 0.21 7.94 7.38
N PHE A 35 -0.92 7.32 7.67
CA PHE A 35 -2.11 7.35 6.79
C PHE A 35 -1.85 6.84 5.36
N THR A 36 -1.01 5.83 5.20
CA THR A 36 -0.67 5.24 3.90
C THR A 36 -1.89 4.68 3.15
N ASN A 37 -2.96 4.35 3.89
CA ASN A 37 -4.25 3.88 3.40
C ASN A 37 -5.30 4.99 3.19
N ALA A 38 -4.94 6.27 3.31
CA ALA A 38 -5.88 7.38 3.10
C ALA A 38 -6.46 7.39 1.68
N THR A 39 -5.64 7.11 0.67
CA THR A 39 -6.12 6.99 -0.72
C THR A 39 -7.12 5.84 -0.86
N ASP A 40 -6.92 4.72 -0.15
CA ASP A 40 -7.85 3.59 -0.16
C ASP A 40 -9.20 3.94 0.48
N ALA A 41 -9.20 4.85 1.49
CA ALA A 41 -10.44 5.42 2.06
C ALA A 41 -11.19 6.29 1.03
N ALA A 42 -10.48 7.12 0.26
CA ALA A 42 -11.08 7.91 -0.80
C ALA A 42 -11.66 7.01 -1.91
N ASP A 43 -10.91 6.01 -2.36
CA ASP A 43 -11.37 5.02 -3.33
C ASP A 43 -12.59 4.23 -2.82
N TYR A 44 -12.66 3.95 -1.52
CA TYR A 44 -13.82 3.33 -0.92
C TYR A 44 -15.08 4.20 -1.07
N LEU A 45 -14.99 5.49 -0.76
CA LEU A 45 -16.10 6.43 -0.91
C LEU A 45 -16.50 6.61 -2.38
N VAL A 46 -15.53 6.64 -3.29
CA VAL A 46 -15.81 6.70 -4.74
C VAL A 46 -16.60 5.47 -5.20
N ARG A 47 -16.23 4.26 -4.73
CA ARG A 47 -17.01 3.05 -5.02
C ARG A 47 -18.42 3.07 -4.44
N LYS A 48 -18.65 3.83 -3.36
CA LYS A 48 -19.98 4.08 -2.79
C LYS A 48 -20.75 5.20 -3.51
N GLY A 49 -20.16 5.77 -4.57
CA GLY A 49 -20.82 6.77 -5.44
C GLY A 49 -20.47 8.22 -5.15
N LEU A 50 -19.54 8.51 -4.22
CA LEU A 50 -19.10 9.87 -3.97
C LEU A 50 -18.12 10.32 -5.07
N PRO A 51 -18.26 11.53 -5.66
CA PRO A 51 -17.26 12.06 -6.59
C PRO A 51 -15.87 12.11 -5.96
N PHE A 52 -14.83 11.81 -6.75
CA PHE A 52 -13.45 11.71 -6.24
C PHE A 52 -12.99 12.95 -5.47
N ARG A 53 -13.34 14.14 -5.96
CA ARG A 53 -12.98 15.40 -5.30
C ARG A 53 -13.56 15.50 -3.88
N ASP A 54 -14.83 15.13 -3.74
CA ASP A 54 -15.54 15.18 -2.46
C ASP A 54 -15.03 14.07 -1.53
N ALA A 55 -14.74 12.88 -2.06
CA ALA A 55 -14.13 11.79 -1.31
C ALA A 55 -12.76 12.19 -0.75
N HIS A 56 -11.94 12.87 -1.55
CA HIS A 56 -10.64 13.37 -1.13
C HIS A 56 -10.76 14.42 -0.01
N GLU A 57 -11.75 15.32 -0.10
CA GLU A 57 -12.02 16.32 0.96
C GLU A 57 -12.44 15.64 2.26
N VAL A 58 -13.36 14.66 2.20
CA VAL A 58 -13.81 13.90 3.38
C VAL A 58 -12.63 13.20 4.05
N VAL A 59 -11.78 12.52 3.26
CA VAL A 59 -10.60 11.82 3.80
C VAL A 59 -9.57 12.79 4.35
N GLY A 60 -9.38 13.96 3.75
CA GLY A 60 -8.52 15.01 4.30
C GLY A 60 -8.97 15.45 5.70
N LYS A 61 -10.29 15.62 5.91
CA LYS A 61 -10.87 15.91 7.22
C LYS A 61 -10.67 14.77 8.21
N LEU A 62 -10.81 13.51 7.76
CA LEU A 62 -10.56 12.32 8.59
C LEU A 62 -9.10 12.25 9.05
N VAL A 63 -8.14 12.48 8.14
CA VAL A 63 -6.71 12.49 8.48
C VAL A 63 -6.42 13.57 9.52
N LEU A 64 -6.92 14.78 9.33
CA LEU A 64 -6.76 15.88 10.28
C LEU A 64 -7.36 15.53 11.66
N TYR A 65 -8.54 14.91 11.68
CA TYR A 65 -9.17 14.43 12.91
C TYR A 65 -8.31 13.38 13.60
N CYS A 66 -7.78 12.42 12.85
CA CYS A 66 -6.88 11.40 13.38
C CYS A 66 -5.58 11.99 13.97
N GLU A 67 -4.96 12.95 13.30
CA GLU A 67 -3.77 13.65 13.80
C GLU A 67 -4.03 14.37 15.10
N GLN A 68 -5.17 15.07 15.21
CA GLN A 68 -5.56 15.81 16.43
C GLN A 68 -5.85 14.89 17.61
N HIS A 69 -6.26 13.65 17.37
CA HIS A 69 -6.64 12.69 18.42
C HIS A 69 -5.64 11.57 18.61
N GLY A 70 -4.51 11.57 17.90
CA GLY A 70 -3.48 10.55 17.98
C GLY A 70 -3.94 9.15 17.54
N LYS A 71 -4.90 9.09 16.59
CA LYS A 71 -5.50 7.84 16.06
C LYS A 71 -4.99 7.53 14.65
N ALA A 72 -5.02 6.24 14.27
CA ALA A 72 -4.94 5.84 12.87
C ALA A 72 -6.37 5.74 12.27
N LEU A 73 -6.48 5.73 10.92
CA LEU A 73 -7.78 5.59 10.25
C LEU A 73 -8.53 4.30 10.66
N GLY A 74 -7.79 3.21 10.90
CA GLY A 74 -8.37 1.94 11.33
C GLY A 74 -8.86 1.92 12.79
N ASP A 75 -8.46 2.92 13.61
CA ASP A 75 -8.86 3.03 15.02
C ASP A 75 -10.17 3.81 15.19
N LEU A 76 -10.66 4.43 14.12
CA LEU A 76 -11.90 5.20 14.15
C LEU A 76 -13.10 4.26 14.26
N THR A 77 -14.03 4.60 15.14
CA THR A 77 -15.32 3.92 15.22
C THR A 77 -16.18 4.27 13.99
N LEU A 78 -17.13 3.39 13.67
CA LEU A 78 -18.07 3.67 12.57
C LEU A 78 -18.86 4.96 12.80
N ALA A 79 -19.16 5.32 14.05
CA ALA A 79 -19.83 6.56 14.40
C ALA A 79 -18.96 7.79 14.06
N GLU A 80 -17.66 7.76 14.35
CA GLU A 80 -16.72 8.82 13.98
C GLU A 80 -16.58 8.94 12.45
N LEU A 81 -16.48 7.82 11.75
CA LEU A 81 -16.43 7.80 10.28
C LEU A 81 -17.71 8.41 9.68
N LYS A 82 -18.88 8.03 10.19
CA LYS A 82 -20.18 8.54 9.73
C LYS A 82 -20.41 10.02 10.01
N GLN A 83 -19.75 10.60 10.99
CA GLN A 83 -19.77 12.06 11.17
C GLN A 83 -19.17 12.82 9.98
N MET A 84 -18.24 12.19 9.25
CA MET A 84 -17.61 12.79 8.07
C MET A 84 -18.34 12.43 6.77
N SER A 85 -18.93 11.22 6.68
CA SER A 85 -19.77 10.80 5.55
C SER A 85 -20.66 9.62 5.95
N GLU A 86 -21.95 9.72 5.71
CA GLU A 86 -22.94 8.64 5.91
C GLU A 86 -22.68 7.41 5.02
N LEU A 87 -21.84 7.53 3.99
CA LEU A 87 -21.50 6.43 3.09
C LEU A 87 -20.56 5.39 3.72
N PHE A 88 -19.95 5.69 4.86
CA PHE A 88 -19.17 4.70 5.58
C PHE A 88 -20.07 3.63 6.22
N SER A 89 -19.69 2.38 6.05
CA SER A 89 -20.35 1.20 6.64
C SER A 89 -19.30 0.21 7.15
N GLU A 90 -19.71 -0.86 7.83
CA GLU A 90 -18.79 -1.81 8.49
C GLU A 90 -17.71 -2.39 7.57
N ASP A 91 -18.00 -2.53 6.29
CA ASP A 91 -17.06 -3.03 5.26
C ASP A 91 -15.85 -2.11 5.03
N VAL A 92 -15.83 -0.90 5.61
CA VAL A 92 -14.71 0.02 5.53
C VAL A 92 -13.45 -0.55 6.18
N TYR A 93 -13.58 -1.26 7.29
CA TYR A 93 -12.43 -1.82 8.01
C TYR A 93 -11.68 -2.85 7.18
N ASP A 94 -12.41 -3.71 6.47
CA ASP A 94 -11.81 -4.63 5.50
C ASP A 94 -11.15 -3.87 4.35
N ALA A 95 -11.81 -2.81 3.88
CA ALA A 95 -11.30 -1.99 2.78
C ALA A 95 -10.01 -1.24 3.15
N LEU A 96 -9.82 -0.87 4.41
CA LEU A 96 -8.65 -0.13 4.90
C LEU A 96 -7.54 -1.03 5.44
N SER A 97 -7.73 -2.36 5.49
CA SER A 97 -6.66 -3.26 5.91
C SER A 97 -5.45 -3.17 4.98
N LEU A 98 -4.24 -3.25 5.53
CA LEU A 98 -2.99 -3.16 4.74
C LEU A 98 -2.95 -4.22 3.65
N GLU A 99 -3.44 -5.42 3.95
CA GLU A 99 -3.52 -6.53 3.01
C GLU A 99 -4.44 -6.20 1.84
N ALA A 100 -5.65 -5.71 2.10
CA ALA A 100 -6.58 -5.33 1.05
C ALA A 100 -6.05 -4.18 0.20
N CYS A 101 -5.38 -3.20 0.82
CA CYS A 101 -4.74 -2.09 0.12
C CYS A 101 -3.68 -2.58 -0.88
N VAL A 102 -2.83 -3.54 -0.47
CA VAL A 102 -1.81 -4.14 -1.34
C VAL A 102 -2.46 -5.00 -2.42
N GLN A 103 -3.42 -5.87 -2.07
CA GLN A 103 -4.04 -6.81 -3.02
C GLN A 103 -4.83 -6.11 -4.13
N ARG A 104 -5.44 -4.98 -3.86
CA ARG A 104 -6.15 -4.18 -4.88
C ARG A 104 -5.23 -3.62 -5.97
N ARG A 105 -3.94 -3.48 -5.72
CA ARG A 105 -2.95 -2.98 -6.70
C ARG A 105 -2.44 -4.10 -7.61
N ALA A 106 -3.36 -4.79 -8.29
CA ALA A 106 -3.11 -5.95 -9.14
C ALA A 106 -2.81 -5.61 -10.62
N VAL A 107 -2.31 -4.40 -10.87
CA VAL A 107 -1.85 -3.96 -12.20
C VAL A 107 -0.45 -4.48 -12.50
N PRO A 108 -0.01 -4.55 -13.78
CA PRO A 108 1.37 -4.87 -14.12
C PRO A 108 2.38 -3.97 -13.38
N GLY A 109 3.34 -4.57 -12.68
CA GLY A 109 4.30 -3.85 -11.83
C GLY A 109 3.75 -3.44 -10.45
N GLY A 110 2.50 -3.73 -10.14
CA GLY A 110 1.89 -3.47 -8.85
C GLY A 110 2.37 -4.44 -7.75
N PRO A 111 2.16 -4.07 -6.47
CA PRO A 111 2.67 -4.84 -5.34
C PRO A 111 1.79 -6.02 -4.91
N SER A 112 0.64 -6.27 -5.56
CA SER A 112 -0.19 -7.42 -5.20
C SER A 112 0.56 -8.73 -5.40
N VAL A 113 0.25 -9.74 -4.57
CA VAL A 113 0.87 -11.08 -4.68
C VAL A 113 0.75 -11.62 -6.11
N GLN A 114 -0.41 -11.44 -6.74
CA GLN A 114 -0.63 -11.87 -8.13
C GLN A 114 0.30 -11.17 -9.13
N SER A 115 0.48 -9.85 -9.00
CA SER A 115 1.37 -9.08 -9.90
C SER A 115 2.82 -9.42 -9.69
N VAL A 116 3.25 -9.58 -8.43
CA VAL A 116 4.61 -9.98 -8.08
C VAL A 116 4.90 -11.39 -8.59
N GLN A 117 3.96 -12.34 -8.44
CA GLN A 117 4.14 -13.71 -8.94
C GLN A 117 4.32 -13.73 -10.47
N LYS A 118 3.47 -13.01 -11.21
CA LYS A 118 3.63 -12.88 -12.67
C LYS A 118 4.99 -12.31 -13.09
N HIS A 119 5.52 -11.37 -12.29
CA HIS A 119 6.85 -10.80 -12.53
C HIS A 119 7.96 -11.83 -12.29
N ILE A 120 7.87 -12.59 -11.21
CA ILE A 120 8.81 -13.67 -10.89
C ILE A 120 8.81 -14.71 -11.99
N ASP A 121 7.64 -15.13 -12.45
CA ASP A 121 7.51 -16.16 -13.49
C ASP A 121 8.12 -15.67 -14.81
N ARG A 122 7.85 -14.43 -15.21
CA ARG A 122 8.48 -13.81 -16.39
C ARG A 122 10.01 -13.74 -16.31
N ILE A 123 10.56 -13.40 -15.14
CA ILE A 123 12.03 -13.37 -14.94
C ILE A 123 12.61 -14.77 -15.04
N LYS A 124 11.94 -15.77 -14.45
CA LYS A 124 12.39 -17.17 -14.55
C LYS A 124 12.39 -17.67 -16.00
N GLU A 125 11.34 -17.37 -16.77
CA GLU A 125 11.26 -17.72 -18.21
C GLU A 125 12.41 -17.06 -18.98
N PHE A 126 12.71 -15.80 -18.72
CA PHE A 126 13.81 -15.08 -19.37
C PHE A 126 15.16 -15.76 -19.07
N LEU A 127 15.43 -16.11 -17.82
CA LEU A 127 16.69 -16.76 -17.40
C LEU A 127 16.84 -18.20 -17.91
N MET A 128 15.77 -18.87 -18.32
CA MET A 128 15.82 -20.21 -18.89
C MET A 128 16.03 -20.21 -20.42
N GLN A 129 15.97 -19.04 -21.07
CA GLN A 129 16.20 -18.89 -22.52
C GLN A 129 17.67 -18.61 -22.88
N GLU A 130 18.53 -18.39 -21.89
CA GLU A 130 19.98 -18.29 -22.04
C GLU A 130 20.66 -19.65 -21.81
#